data_ae36c8a8852c8ba1d9da7d3b35443438
#
_entry.id   ae36c8a8852c8ba1d9da7d3b35443438
#
_cell.length_a   1.000
_cell.length_b   1.000
_cell.length_c   1.000
_cell.angle_alpha   90.00
_cell.angle_beta   90.00
_cell.angle_gamma   90.00
#
_symmetry.space_group_name_H-M   'P 1'
#
loop_
_entity.id
_entity.type
_entity.pdbx_description
1 polymer ?
#
loop_
_entity_poly.entity_id
_entity_poly.type
_entity_poly.pdbx_seq_one_letter_code
_entity_poly.pdbx_strand_id
1 'polypeptide(L)'
;MQLSEHDEGAHPGALPAALPEGEQLLWQGRPSARGLARQNFHVFGVALYFLALLIWRTLSVAAEPGSGLVEGLSAASVLVMPFLAAEAVLLLLAWGYARSTIYTLTSARLAIRSGLAVPVTTTIAFELVEGAALKRHGKDLGDLCFTVRESERPSWAMLWPSVRPWRWRHPEPSFRCVPHGEAVALKVKAALEKSAPATTPSAVTTVASSGSGVPTVTVSP
;
A
#
# COMPACT_ATOMS: atom_id res chain seq x y z
N MET A 1 -17.74 35.42 -1.71
CA MET A 1 -17.28 34.89 -0.42
C MET A 1 -17.49 33.38 -0.44
N GLN A 2 -16.58 32.65 -1.10
CA GLN A 2 -16.61 31.19 -1.19
C GLN A 2 -15.62 30.66 -0.16
N LEU A 3 -16.15 30.07 0.88
CA LEU A 3 -15.40 29.32 1.89
C LEU A 3 -14.88 28.04 1.20
N SER A 4 -13.59 27.92 1.04
CA SER A 4 -12.94 26.69 0.59
C SER A 4 -12.99 25.65 1.72
N GLU A 5 -14.01 24.82 1.68
CA GLU A 5 -14.15 23.59 2.48
C GLU A 5 -13.14 22.53 1.99
N HIS A 6 -11.86 22.70 2.23
CA HIS A 6 -10.89 21.60 2.00
C HIS A 6 -9.64 21.72 2.87
N ASP A 7 -9.82 22.16 4.11
CA ASP A 7 -8.75 22.12 5.11
C ASP A 7 -8.95 20.96 6.13
N GLU A 8 -9.50 19.84 5.68
CA GLU A 8 -9.56 18.63 6.48
C GLU A 8 -8.30 17.81 6.28
N GLY A 9 -7.30 18.01 7.13
CA GLY A 9 -6.33 16.98 7.41
C GLY A 9 -4.85 17.25 7.25
N ALA A 10 -4.40 18.49 7.28
CA ALA A 10 -2.99 18.75 7.52
C ALA A 10 -2.61 18.27 8.93
N HIS A 11 -2.03 17.08 9.03
CA HIS A 11 -1.51 16.58 10.30
C HIS A 11 -0.20 17.29 10.61
N PRO A 12 -0.14 18.18 11.64
CA PRO A 12 1.10 18.80 12.06
C PRO A 12 2.10 17.68 12.43
N GLY A 13 3.25 17.67 11.78
CA GLY A 13 4.29 16.65 11.99
C GLY A 13 4.45 15.61 10.87
N ALA A 14 3.73 15.72 9.77
CA ALA A 14 3.90 14.85 8.62
C ALA A 14 5.11 15.18 7.75
N LEU A 15 5.52 16.45 7.77
CA LEU A 15 6.78 16.91 7.16
C LEU A 15 7.82 17.09 8.28
N PRO A 16 9.07 16.68 8.08
CA PRO A 16 10.13 16.83 9.08
C PRO A 16 10.55 18.29 9.32
N ALA A 17 10.12 19.20 8.45
CA ALA A 17 10.39 20.65 8.54
C ALA A 17 9.24 21.44 7.90
N ALA A 18 9.17 22.75 8.19
CA ALA A 18 8.31 23.66 7.44
C ALA A 18 8.58 23.53 5.95
N LEU A 19 7.51 23.61 5.13
CA LEU A 19 7.67 23.61 3.68
C LEU A 19 8.61 24.75 3.26
N PRO A 20 9.53 24.51 2.32
CA PRO A 20 10.35 25.57 1.74
C PRO A 20 9.48 26.70 1.16
N GLU A 21 10.03 27.90 1.11
CA GLU A 21 9.34 29.05 0.51
C GLU A 21 8.92 28.75 -0.93
N GLY A 22 7.64 28.95 -1.22
CA GLY A 22 7.05 28.69 -2.54
C GLY A 22 6.53 27.27 -2.79
N GLU A 23 6.76 26.33 -1.87
CA GLU A 23 6.21 24.97 -1.98
C GLU A 23 4.81 24.89 -1.33
N GLN A 24 3.84 24.36 -2.06
CA GLN A 24 2.45 24.22 -1.59
C GLN A 24 2.10 22.76 -1.31
N LEU A 25 1.36 22.51 -0.23
CA LEU A 25 0.77 21.22 0.05
C LEU A 25 -0.44 21.00 -0.87
N LEU A 26 -0.39 19.99 -1.73
CA LEU A 26 -1.49 19.66 -2.65
C LEU A 26 -2.42 18.59 -2.08
N TRP A 27 -1.86 17.64 -1.33
CA TRP A 27 -2.62 16.58 -0.69
C TRP A 27 -1.81 15.88 0.39
N GLN A 28 -2.49 15.43 1.43
CA GLN A 28 -1.94 14.59 2.47
C GLN A 28 -2.96 13.54 2.86
N GLY A 29 -2.51 12.32 3.13
CA GLY A 29 -3.39 11.23 3.51
C GLY A 29 -2.68 10.06 4.16
N ARG A 30 -3.48 9.09 4.62
CA ARG A 30 -3.01 7.85 5.24
C ARG A 30 -3.56 6.64 4.50
N PRO A 31 -2.84 5.50 4.51
CA PRO A 31 -3.37 4.27 3.98
C PRO A 31 -4.55 3.75 4.82
N SER A 32 -5.47 3.05 4.18
CA SER A 32 -6.55 2.35 4.87
C SER A 32 -6.02 1.11 5.60
N ALA A 33 -6.27 1.00 6.91
CA ALA A 33 -5.88 -0.18 7.70
C ALA A 33 -6.51 -1.47 7.14
N ARG A 34 -7.80 -1.42 6.75
CA ARG A 34 -8.49 -2.55 6.13
C ARG A 34 -7.89 -2.93 4.78
N GLY A 35 -7.51 -1.91 3.99
CA GLY A 35 -6.81 -2.12 2.72
C GLY A 35 -5.47 -2.81 2.91
N LEU A 36 -4.65 -2.33 3.84
CA LEU A 36 -3.36 -2.93 4.19
C LEU A 36 -3.50 -4.37 4.69
N ALA A 37 -4.42 -4.64 5.61
CA ALA A 37 -4.69 -5.98 6.12
C ALA A 37 -4.99 -6.96 4.98
N ARG A 38 -5.83 -6.54 4.03
CA ARG A 38 -6.28 -7.40 2.93
C ARG A 38 -5.24 -7.56 1.82
N GLN A 39 -4.58 -6.46 1.41
CA GLN A 39 -3.72 -6.42 0.23
C GLN A 39 -2.24 -6.64 0.55
N ASN A 40 -1.75 -6.14 1.69
CA ASN A 40 -0.35 -6.26 2.07
C ASN A 40 -0.09 -7.44 3.00
N PHE A 41 -0.93 -7.61 4.01
CA PHE A 41 -0.74 -8.65 5.04
C PHE A 41 -1.48 -9.95 4.73
N HIS A 42 -2.29 -9.99 3.66
CA HIS A 42 -2.98 -11.19 3.18
C HIS A 42 -3.76 -11.94 4.28
N VAL A 43 -4.36 -11.20 5.23
CA VAL A 43 -5.13 -11.72 6.36
C VAL A 43 -6.13 -12.79 5.90
N PHE A 44 -6.85 -12.54 4.80
CA PHE A 44 -7.79 -13.50 4.25
C PHE A 44 -7.12 -14.80 3.74
N GLY A 45 -5.90 -14.70 3.19
CA GLY A 45 -5.13 -15.87 2.76
C GLY A 45 -4.68 -16.74 3.94
N VAL A 46 -4.26 -16.10 5.04
CA VAL A 46 -3.87 -16.79 6.28
C VAL A 46 -5.09 -17.46 6.90
N ALA A 47 -6.24 -16.79 6.95
CA ALA A 47 -7.49 -17.39 7.44
C ALA A 47 -7.89 -18.62 6.60
N LEU A 48 -7.79 -18.55 5.27
CA LEU A 48 -8.09 -19.68 4.39
C LEU A 48 -7.10 -20.85 4.61
N TYR A 49 -5.82 -20.56 4.82
CA TYR A 49 -4.81 -21.56 5.14
C TYR A 49 -5.14 -22.30 6.43
N PHE A 50 -5.44 -21.58 7.51
CA PHE A 50 -5.82 -22.21 8.78
C PHE A 50 -7.14 -22.96 8.68
N LEU A 51 -8.11 -22.48 7.92
CA LEU A 51 -9.35 -23.19 7.65
C LEU A 51 -9.08 -24.55 6.97
N ALA A 52 -8.22 -24.56 5.96
CA ALA A 52 -7.81 -25.79 5.29
C ALA A 52 -7.12 -26.78 6.25
N LEU A 53 -6.25 -26.28 7.14
CA LEU A 53 -5.61 -27.09 8.18
C LEU A 53 -6.61 -27.65 9.18
N LEU A 54 -7.58 -26.85 9.62
CA LEU A 54 -8.64 -27.30 10.53
C LEU A 54 -9.47 -28.42 9.89
N ILE A 55 -9.90 -28.26 8.65
CA ILE A 55 -10.65 -29.27 7.91
C ILE A 55 -9.80 -30.53 7.76
N TRP A 56 -8.56 -30.38 7.30
CA TRP A 56 -7.68 -31.54 7.11
C TRP A 56 -7.45 -32.30 8.42
N ARG A 57 -7.17 -31.60 9.53
CA ARG A 57 -6.95 -32.24 10.86
C ARG A 57 -8.20 -32.92 11.36
N THR A 58 -9.37 -32.30 11.24
CA THR A 58 -10.65 -32.90 11.61
C THR A 58 -10.90 -34.21 10.86
N LEU A 59 -10.77 -34.18 9.53
CA LEU A 59 -11.02 -35.34 8.70
C LEU A 59 -9.97 -36.46 8.94
N SER A 60 -8.71 -36.11 9.14
CA SER A 60 -7.65 -37.07 9.40
C SER A 60 -7.91 -37.87 10.68
N VAL A 61 -8.32 -37.20 11.75
CA VAL A 61 -8.62 -37.88 13.03
C VAL A 61 -9.96 -38.64 12.96
N ALA A 62 -10.97 -38.05 12.32
CA ALA A 62 -12.28 -38.69 12.18
C ALA A 62 -12.25 -39.98 11.33
N ALA A 63 -11.22 -40.14 10.49
CA ALA A 63 -11.02 -41.34 9.66
C ALA A 63 -10.28 -42.45 10.40
N GLU A 64 -9.76 -42.26 11.64
CA GLU A 64 -9.11 -43.27 12.43
C GLU A 64 -10.16 -44.27 12.99
N PRO A 65 -9.85 -45.59 13.05
CA PRO A 65 -10.76 -46.57 13.61
C PRO A 65 -11.15 -46.25 15.06
N GLY A 66 -12.44 -46.14 15.34
CA GLY A 66 -12.96 -45.83 16.67
C GLY A 66 -13.08 -44.32 16.98
N SER A 67 -12.68 -43.48 16.07
CA SER A 67 -12.85 -42.01 16.16
C SER A 67 -14.00 -41.54 15.27
N GLY A 68 -14.54 -40.36 15.58
CA GLY A 68 -15.60 -39.72 14.82
C GLY A 68 -15.36 -38.22 14.64
N LEU A 69 -16.36 -37.50 14.14
CA LEU A 69 -16.26 -36.06 13.89
C LEU A 69 -16.00 -35.25 15.17
N VAL A 70 -16.51 -35.71 16.33
CA VAL A 70 -16.33 -35.02 17.61
C VAL A 70 -14.84 -35.06 18.03
N GLU A 71 -14.21 -36.21 17.92
CA GLU A 71 -12.79 -36.42 18.20
C GLU A 71 -11.95 -35.61 17.22
N GLY A 72 -12.31 -35.61 15.94
CA GLY A 72 -11.67 -34.79 14.90
C GLY A 72 -11.72 -33.31 15.22
N LEU A 73 -12.89 -32.76 15.58
CA LEU A 73 -13.07 -31.36 15.96
C LEU A 73 -12.28 -30.99 17.22
N SER A 74 -12.29 -31.89 18.24
CA SER A 74 -11.51 -31.65 19.44
C SER A 74 -10.00 -31.63 19.18
N ALA A 75 -9.51 -32.51 18.32
CA ALA A 75 -8.10 -32.52 17.88
C ALA A 75 -7.72 -31.28 17.02
N ALA A 76 -8.65 -30.76 16.24
CA ALA A 76 -8.44 -29.56 15.44
C ALA A 76 -8.46 -28.28 16.28
N SER A 77 -9.13 -28.27 17.44
CA SER A 77 -9.26 -27.10 18.31
C SER A 77 -7.92 -26.52 18.76
N VAL A 78 -6.86 -27.31 18.84
CA VAL A 78 -5.51 -26.84 19.15
C VAL A 78 -4.97 -25.82 18.14
N LEU A 79 -5.47 -25.83 16.90
CA LEU A 79 -5.09 -24.88 15.86
C LEU A 79 -5.79 -23.51 15.98
N VAL A 80 -6.85 -23.41 16.79
CA VAL A 80 -7.63 -22.17 16.93
C VAL A 80 -6.80 -21.06 17.58
N MET A 81 -6.05 -21.38 18.63
CA MET A 81 -5.22 -20.39 19.33
C MET A 81 -4.12 -19.80 18.42
N PRO A 82 -3.28 -20.61 17.74
CA PRO A 82 -2.29 -20.06 16.83
C PRO A 82 -2.90 -19.33 15.64
N PHE A 83 -4.08 -19.73 15.16
CA PHE A 83 -4.83 -18.99 14.17
C PHE A 83 -5.21 -17.60 14.66
N LEU A 84 -5.87 -17.51 15.82
CA LEU A 84 -6.27 -16.22 16.40
C LEU A 84 -5.06 -15.33 16.70
N ALA A 85 -3.96 -15.90 17.18
CA ALA A 85 -2.72 -15.17 17.43
C ALA A 85 -2.13 -14.60 16.12
N ALA A 86 -2.06 -15.42 15.07
CA ALA A 86 -1.56 -14.97 13.76
C ALA A 86 -2.41 -13.84 13.19
N GLU A 87 -3.73 -13.99 13.17
CA GLU A 87 -4.66 -12.97 12.69
C GLU A 87 -4.55 -11.68 13.51
N ALA A 88 -4.50 -11.78 14.84
CA ALA A 88 -4.36 -10.63 15.71
C ALA A 88 -3.05 -9.84 15.42
N VAL A 89 -1.93 -10.55 15.25
CA VAL A 89 -0.65 -9.92 14.91
C VAL A 89 -0.72 -9.21 13.56
N LEU A 90 -1.28 -9.86 12.53
CA LEU A 90 -1.42 -9.25 11.19
C LEU A 90 -2.32 -8.01 11.21
N LEU A 91 -3.42 -8.06 11.92
CA LEU A 91 -4.34 -6.93 12.07
C LEU A 91 -3.71 -5.78 12.84
N LEU A 92 -2.97 -6.07 13.92
CA LEU A 92 -2.23 -5.07 14.70
C LEU A 92 -1.13 -4.41 13.84
N LEU A 93 -0.40 -5.19 13.05
CA LEU A 93 0.58 -4.64 12.11
C LEU A 93 -0.07 -3.74 11.06
N ALA A 94 -1.17 -4.18 10.44
CA ALA A 94 -1.91 -3.39 9.47
C ALA A 94 -2.42 -2.07 10.06
N TRP A 95 -2.97 -2.13 11.27
CA TRP A 95 -3.44 -0.96 11.99
C TRP A 95 -2.29 -0.02 12.36
N GLY A 96 -1.21 -0.55 12.91
CA GLY A 96 -0.03 0.22 13.30
C GLY A 96 0.59 0.94 12.09
N TYR A 97 0.79 0.24 10.98
CA TYR A 97 1.30 0.85 9.75
C TYR A 97 0.36 1.90 9.17
N ALA A 98 -0.96 1.66 9.16
CA ALA A 98 -1.92 2.67 8.73
C ALA A 98 -1.85 3.95 9.57
N ARG A 99 -1.60 3.80 10.87
CA ARG A 99 -1.52 4.93 11.80
C ARG A 99 -0.19 5.68 11.74
N SER A 100 0.90 4.97 11.48
CA SER A 100 2.25 5.54 11.43
C SER A 100 2.65 6.07 10.04
N THR A 101 1.94 5.66 8.98
CA THR A 101 2.27 6.07 7.62
C THR A 101 1.47 7.30 7.20
N ILE A 102 2.18 8.29 6.65
CA ILE A 102 1.60 9.50 6.09
C ILE A 102 2.20 9.72 4.71
N TYR A 103 1.33 9.89 3.74
CA TYR A 103 1.67 10.26 2.38
C TYR A 103 1.43 11.75 2.18
N THR A 104 2.38 12.45 1.61
CA THR A 104 2.30 13.88 1.33
C THR A 104 2.66 14.15 -0.11
N LEU A 105 1.83 14.90 -0.79
CA LEU A 105 2.03 15.41 -2.14
C LEU A 105 2.16 16.93 -2.05
N THR A 106 3.27 17.46 -2.51
CA THR A 106 3.48 18.91 -2.61
C THR A 106 3.56 19.35 -4.08
N SER A 107 3.81 20.62 -4.32
CA SER A 107 4.01 21.16 -5.68
C SER A 107 5.33 20.75 -6.32
N ALA A 108 6.32 20.24 -5.55
CA ALA A 108 7.67 19.93 -6.03
C ALA A 108 8.12 18.48 -5.77
N ARG A 109 7.49 17.78 -4.82
CA ARG A 109 7.95 16.45 -4.39
C ARG A 109 6.84 15.57 -3.79
N LEU A 110 7.15 14.28 -3.71
CA LEU A 110 6.40 13.27 -2.98
C LEU A 110 7.15 12.97 -1.67
N ALA A 111 6.45 12.89 -0.55
CA ALA A 111 7.03 12.44 0.70
C ALA A 111 6.22 11.27 1.27
N ILE A 112 6.95 10.21 1.67
CA ILE A 112 6.43 9.03 2.35
C ILE A 112 7.07 8.99 3.72
N ARG A 113 6.28 9.22 4.75
CA ARG A 113 6.69 8.99 6.12
C ARG A 113 6.09 7.68 6.57
N SER A 114 6.92 6.71 6.90
CA SER A 114 6.48 5.39 7.38
C SER A 114 7.42 4.89 8.48
N GLY A 115 6.96 3.95 9.28
CA GLY A 115 7.77 3.30 10.31
C GLY A 115 6.99 3.11 11.60
N LEU A 116 6.94 1.85 12.07
CA LEU A 116 6.24 1.48 13.30
C LEU A 116 7.05 1.85 14.54
N ALA A 117 8.34 1.52 14.52
CA ALA A 117 9.27 1.74 15.63
C ALA A 117 10.14 2.99 15.40
N VAL A 118 10.66 3.13 14.19
CA VAL A 118 11.49 4.29 13.81
C VAL A 118 10.86 4.95 12.59
N PRO A 119 10.36 6.17 12.71
CA PRO A 119 9.78 6.89 11.59
C PRO A 119 10.88 7.28 10.59
N VAL A 120 10.77 6.78 9.36
CA VAL A 120 11.62 7.13 8.24
C VAL A 120 10.82 7.98 7.26
N THR A 121 11.38 9.09 6.82
CA THR A 121 10.78 9.93 5.79
C THR A 121 11.60 9.81 4.51
N THR A 122 10.98 9.34 3.45
CA THR A 122 11.56 9.30 2.11
C THR A 122 10.92 10.39 1.27
N THR A 123 11.74 11.28 0.75
CA THR A 123 11.31 12.39 -0.12
C THR A 123 11.83 12.17 -1.52
N ILE A 124 10.98 12.34 -2.53
CA ILE A 124 11.28 12.11 -3.94
C ILE A 124 10.87 13.35 -4.71
N ALA A 125 11.82 14.07 -5.29
CA ALA A 125 11.55 15.22 -6.15
C ALA A 125 10.86 14.77 -7.44
N PHE A 126 9.95 15.58 -7.99
CA PHE A 126 9.24 15.24 -9.24
C PHE A 126 10.17 15.08 -10.43
N GLU A 127 11.31 15.78 -10.45
CA GLU A 127 12.34 15.64 -11.48
C GLU A 127 12.91 14.23 -11.60
N LEU A 128 12.80 13.43 -10.53
CA LEU A 128 13.27 12.05 -10.47
C LEU A 128 12.17 11.05 -10.83
N VAL A 129 10.91 11.49 -10.93
CA VAL A 129 9.75 10.64 -11.23
C VAL A 129 9.58 10.54 -12.73
N GLU A 130 9.86 9.39 -13.29
CA GLU A 130 9.71 9.10 -14.73
C GLU A 130 8.26 8.73 -15.09
N GLY A 131 7.49 8.23 -14.14
CA GLY A 131 6.10 7.85 -14.35
C GLY A 131 5.35 7.53 -13.08
N ALA A 132 4.03 7.53 -13.18
CA ALA A 132 3.13 7.13 -12.12
C ALA A 132 2.06 6.18 -12.66
N ALA A 133 1.79 5.10 -11.93
CA ALA A 133 0.77 4.13 -12.28
C ALA A 133 -0.22 3.94 -11.13
N LEU A 134 -1.51 3.93 -11.44
CA LEU A 134 -2.57 3.64 -10.48
C LEU A 134 -3.04 2.19 -10.63
N LYS A 135 -2.94 1.42 -9.55
CA LYS A 135 -3.59 0.11 -9.42
C LYS A 135 -4.81 0.24 -8.52
N ARG A 136 -5.99 -0.01 -9.08
CA ARG A 136 -7.25 0.07 -8.33
C ARG A 136 -7.51 -1.19 -7.53
N HIS A 137 -7.99 -1.03 -6.29
CA HIS A 137 -8.44 -2.09 -5.40
C HIS A 137 -9.90 -1.86 -5.03
N GLY A 138 -10.81 -2.44 -5.82
CA GLY A 138 -12.25 -2.20 -5.67
C GLY A 138 -12.65 -0.78 -6.09
N LYS A 139 -13.68 -0.23 -5.42
CA LYS A 139 -14.27 1.06 -5.81
C LYS A 139 -13.53 2.27 -5.22
N ASP A 140 -12.97 2.14 -4.01
CA ASP A 140 -12.50 3.30 -3.23
C ASP A 140 -11.01 3.31 -2.92
N LEU A 141 -10.30 2.20 -3.11
CA LEU A 141 -8.89 2.09 -2.77
C LEU A 141 -8.01 2.02 -4.01
N GLY A 142 -6.85 2.66 -3.95
CA GLY A 142 -5.85 2.60 -5.00
C GLY A 142 -4.43 2.55 -4.45
N ASP A 143 -3.54 1.89 -5.20
CA ASP A 143 -2.10 1.99 -5.00
C ASP A 143 -1.54 2.87 -6.12
N LEU A 144 -0.83 3.93 -5.76
CA LEU A 144 -0.08 4.74 -6.71
C LEU A 144 1.39 4.32 -6.64
N CYS A 145 1.89 3.75 -7.71
CA CYS A 145 3.29 3.35 -7.84
C CYS A 145 4.04 4.39 -8.67
N PHE A 146 5.22 4.81 -8.20
CA PHE A 146 6.05 5.80 -8.85
C PHE A 146 7.30 5.14 -9.40
N THR A 147 7.56 5.32 -10.70
CA THR A 147 8.81 4.91 -11.31
C THR A 147 9.81 6.04 -11.15
N VAL A 148 10.92 5.75 -10.47
CA VAL A 148 11.97 6.72 -10.14
C VAL A 148 13.23 6.35 -10.90
N ARG A 149 14.00 7.36 -11.32
CA ARG A 149 15.30 7.21 -12.02
C ARG A 149 16.25 6.30 -11.23
N GLU A 150 16.99 5.47 -11.93
CA GLU A 150 17.82 4.40 -11.34
C GLU A 150 18.87 4.89 -10.35
N SER A 151 19.49 6.03 -10.62
CA SER A 151 20.57 6.61 -9.79
C SER A 151 20.13 7.04 -8.38
N GLU A 152 18.83 7.30 -8.17
CA GLU A 152 18.31 7.92 -6.96
C GLU A 152 17.27 7.04 -6.24
N ARG A 153 17.30 5.73 -6.51
CA ARG A 153 16.32 4.80 -5.91
C ARG A 153 16.62 4.56 -4.43
N PRO A 154 15.67 4.82 -3.55
CA PRO A 154 15.82 4.48 -2.14
C PRO A 154 15.83 2.97 -1.92
N SER A 155 16.51 2.51 -0.87
CA SER A 155 16.60 1.09 -0.53
C SER A 155 15.21 0.49 -0.28
N TRP A 156 15.00 -0.76 -0.72
CA TRP A 156 13.76 -1.51 -0.48
C TRP A 156 13.37 -1.55 1.00
N ALA A 157 14.34 -1.76 1.89
CA ALA A 157 14.11 -1.83 3.33
C ALA A 157 13.58 -0.51 3.92
N MET A 158 14.01 0.64 3.38
CA MET A 158 13.54 1.96 3.81
C MET A 158 12.11 2.26 3.34
N LEU A 159 11.72 1.69 2.19
CA LEU A 159 10.39 1.91 1.62
C LEU A 159 9.34 0.94 2.15
N TRP A 160 9.73 -0.19 2.74
CA TRP A 160 8.76 -1.18 3.22
C TRP A 160 7.87 -0.61 4.34
N PRO A 161 6.55 -0.80 4.31
CA PRO A 161 5.72 -1.56 3.37
C PRO A 161 5.19 -0.74 2.17
N SER A 162 5.63 0.51 2.00
CA SER A 162 5.21 1.43 0.94
C SER A 162 6.01 1.23 -0.35
N VAL A 163 6.27 -0.03 -0.72
CA VAL A 163 6.99 -0.44 -1.91
C VAL A 163 6.13 -1.39 -2.74
N ARG A 164 6.31 -1.37 -4.06
CA ARG A 164 5.64 -2.31 -4.94
C ARG A 164 6.12 -3.74 -4.65
N PRO A 165 5.23 -4.71 -4.40
CA PRO A 165 5.60 -6.09 -4.10
C PRO A 165 6.30 -6.75 -5.30
N TRP A 166 7.19 -7.74 -5.02
CA TRP A 166 7.90 -8.56 -6.00
C TRP A 166 8.96 -7.85 -6.85
N ARG A 167 9.27 -6.57 -6.59
CA ARG A 167 10.35 -5.83 -7.26
C ARG A 167 11.52 -5.53 -6.33
N TRP A 168 12.24 -6.56 -5.95
CA TRP A 168 13.37 -6.47 -5.00
C TRP A 168 14.59 -5.71 -5.56
N ARG A 169 14.83 -5.86 -6.87
CA ARG A 169 15.98 -5.23 -7.57
C ARG A 169 15.70 -3.79 -7.99
N HIS A 170 14.44 -3.45 -8.20
CA HIS A 170 14.00 -2.12 -8.63
C HIS A 170 12.85 -1.66 -7.73
N PRO A 171 13.16 -1.24 -6.48
CA PRO A 171 12.13 -0.81 -5.55
C PRO A 171 11.42 0.44 -6.08
N GLU A 172 10.12 0.33 -6.32
CA GLU A 172 9.27 1.43 -6.75
C GLU A 172 8.52 1.95 -5.52
N PRO A 173 8.77 3.20 -5.09
CA PRO A 173 7.99 3.82 -4.02
C PRO A 173 6.52 3.86 -4.42
N SER A 174 5.64 3.58 -3.44
CA SER A 174 4.21 3.55 -3.71
C SER A 174 3.39 4.06 -2.54
N PHE A 175 2.34 4.81 -2.85
CA PHE A 175 1.27 5.10 -1.91
C PHE A 175 0.32 3.91 -1.93
N ARG A 176 0.29 3.14 -0.84
CA ARG A 176 -0.47 1.89 -0.74
C ARG A 176 -1.83 2.11 -0.12
N CYS A 177 -2.85 1.44 -0.67
CA CYS A 177 -4.20 1.41 -0.12
C CYS A 177 -4.77 2.79 0.23
N VAL A 178 -4.56 3.76 -0.65
CA VAL A 178 -5.02 5.14 -0.47
C VAL A 178 -6.52 5.20 -0.68
N PRO A 179 -7.30 5.77 0.26
CA PRO A 179 -8.70 6.08 0.03
C PRO A 179 -8.85 7.07 -1.13
N HIS A 180 -9.90 6.89 -1.93
CA HIS A 180 -10.18 7.69 -3.13
C HIS A 180 -8.97 7.79 -4.08
N GLY A 181 -8.26 6.66 -4.28
CA GLY A 181 -7.00 6.60 -5.02
C GLY A 181 -7.05 7.23 -6.41
N GLU A 182 -8.22 7.23 -7.07
CA GLU A 182 -8.42 7.84 -8.38
C GLU A 182 -8.35 9.37 -8.32
N ALA A 183 -8.99 9.99 -7.33
CA ALA A 183 -8.93 11.44 -7.12
C ALA A 183 -7.50 11.89 -6.77
N VAL A 184 -6.78 11.09 -5.96
CA VAL A 184 -5.37 11.36 -5.64
C VAL A 184 -4.49 11.20 -6.87
N ALA A 185 -4.72 10.20 -7.71
CA ALA A 185 -3.99 10.00 -8.96
C ALA A 185 -4.13 11.19 -9.92
N LEU A 186 -5.31 11.79 -10.01
CA LEU A 186 -5.53 13.00 -10.81
C LEU A 186 -4.73 14.20 -10.26
N LYS A 187 -4.67 14.36 -8.94
CA LYS A 187 -3.84 15.41 -8.31
C LYS A 187 -2.35 15.20 -8.59
N VAL A 188 -1.88 13.95 -8.46
CA VAL A 188 -0.49 13.58 -8.79
C VAL A 188 -0.19 13.88 -10.25
N LYS A 189 -1.07 13.49 -11.16
CA LYS A 189 -0.92 13.77 -12.60
C LYS A 189 -0.79 15.28 -12.87
N ALA A 190 -1.71 16.08 -12.35
CA ALA A 190 -1.69 17.53 -12.51
C ALA A 190 -0.41 18.16 -11.91
N ALA A 191 0.09 17.65 -10.80
CA ALA A 191 1.32 18.12 -10.17
C ALA A 191 2.55 17.78 -11.02
N LEU A 192 2.64 16.55 -11.55
CA LEU A 192 3.73 16.13 -12.44
C LEU A 192 3.73 16.89 -13.76
N GLU A 193 2.57 17.11 -14.37
CA GLU A 193 2.45 17.91 -15.61
C GLU A 193 2.89 19.36 -15.41
N LYS A 194 2.59 19.94 -14.25
CA LYS A 194 3.00 21.32 -13.91
C LYS A 194 4.49 21.44 -13.63
N SER A 195 5.13 20.40 -13.11
CA SER A 195 6.57 20.37 -12.77
C SER A 195 7.45 19.89 -13.93
N ALA A 196 6.87 19.26 -14.95
CA ALA A 196 7.62 18.83 -16.12
C ALA A 196 8.08 20.05 -16.93
N PRO A 197 9.38 20.14 -17.30
CA PRO A 197 9.80 21.09 -18.31
C PRO A 197 9.03 20.78 -19.60
N ALA A 198 8.62 21.81 -20.35
CA ALA A 198 7.63 21.80 -21.44
C ALA A 198 7.81 20.81 -22.60
N THR A 199 8.59 19.75 -22.45
CA THR A 199 9.02 18.85 -23.55
C THR A 199 8.69 17.36 -23.36
N THR A 200 8.05 16.93 -22.27
CA THR A 200 7.75 15.49 -22.11
C THR A 200 6.34 15.26 -21.55
N PRO A 201 5.44 14.62 -22.29
CA PRO A 201 4.13 14.24 -21.75
C PRO A 201 4.28 13.11 -20.73
N SER A 202 4.04 13.40 -19.45
CA SER A 202 3.99 12.39 -18.38
C SER A 202 2.76 11.51 -18.53
N ALA A 203 2.95 10.27 -18.95
CA ALA A 203 1.85 9.31 -19.09
C ALA A 203 1.48 8.71 -17.72
N VAL A 204 0.31 9.06 -17.20
CA VAL A 204 -0.33 8.31 -16.11
C VAL A 204 -1.17 7.20 -16.74
N THR A 205 -0.71 5.97 -16.60
CA THR A 205 -1.44 4.80 -17.11
C THR A 205 -2.34 4.22 -16.03
N THR A 206 -3.63 4.18 -16.28
CA THR A 206 -4.61 3.51 -15.42
C THR A 206 -4.66 2.04 -15.81
N VAL A 207 -4.17 1.17 -14.94
CA VAL A 207 -4.26 -0.28 -15.12
C VAL A 207 -5.52 -0.80 -14.43
N ALA A 208 -6.54 -1.16 -15.22
CA ALA A 208 -7.71 -1.84 -14.73
C ALA A 208 -7.33 -3.30 -14.39
N SER A 209 -7.59 -3.73 -13.16
CA SER A 209 -7.42 -5.11 -12.73
C SER A 209 -8.56 -5.97 -13.30
N SER A 210 -8.39 -6.47 -14.50
CA SER A 210 -9.10 -7.67 -14.97
C SER A 210 -8.18 -8.88 -14.79
N GLY A 211 -8.71 -9.97 -14.26
CA GLY A 211 -7.96 -11.13 -13.78
C GLY A 211 -6.93 -11.69 -14.76
N SER A 212 -5.89 -12.25 -14.19
CA SER A 212 -4.88 -13.14 -14.78
C SER A 212 -4.35 -12.73 -16.16
N GLY A 213 -3.27 -11.99 -16.16
CA GLY A 213 -2.47 -11.73 -17.35
C GLY A 213 -1.61 -10.48 -17.15
N VAL A 214 -0.30 -10.65 -17.07
CA VAL A 214 0.65 -9.54 -17.02
C VAL A 214 0.70 -8.89 -18.41
N PRO A 215 0.21 -7.68 -18.63
CA PRO A 215 0.51 -6.98 -19.88
C PRO A 215 1.89 -6.33 -19.73
N THR A 216 2.83 -6.82 -20.52
CA THR A 216 4.10 -6.15 -20.79
C THR A 216 3.81 -4.97 -21.71
N VAL A 217 3.98 -3.76 -21.22
CA VAL A 217 3.94 -2.57 -22.06
C VAL A 217 5.37 -2.23 -22.46
N THR A 218 5.67 -2.41 -23.74
CA THR A 218 6.91 -1.98 -24.37
C THR A 218 6.79 -0.50 -24.70
N VAL A 219 7.67 0.32 -24.16
CA VAL A 219 7.84 1.71 -24.58
C VAL A 219 8.94 1.70 -25.63
N SER A 220 8.60 2.07 -26.84
CA SER A 220 9.56 2.34 -27.92
C SER A 220 10.03 3.79 -27.88
N PRO A 221 11.27 4.07 -28.29
CA PRO A 221 11.92 5.36 -28.15
C PRO A 221 11.28 6.47 -28.96
#